data_adee3aae335afd8887c767e95169a8f2
#
_entry.id   adee3aae335afd8887c767e95169a8f2
#
_cell.length_a   1.000
_cell.length_b   1.000
_cell.length_c   1.000
_cell.angle_alpha   90.00
_cell.angle_beta   90.00
_cell.angle_gamma   90.00
#
_symmetry.space_group_name_H-M   'P 1'
#
loop_
_entity.id
_entity.type
_entity.pdbx_description
1 polymer ?
#
loop_
_entity_poly.entity_id
_entity_poly.type
_entity_poly.pdbx_seq_one_letter_code
_entity_poly.pdbx_strand_id
1 'polypeptide(L)'
;MNHLLPRLPAPPLQRCQTTGMGRLWTGAAAKVAGIVLAISVPAGGPGFAAPFPPPPPPPPPPAPSPGPSIAPIQPQRIGPAKPLLGVWFTLNDMGTLRDRSKLEEAVQQLGRLGFTTLYPVVWNGGYAYHASAVTQQRKLQDFTVRGLQGQDPLAELISLAQRQGMQVVPWFEFGFMAPPSSELAKRHPQWLTQTREGATTSMSAAGEVVWLNPFRPEVQQLLTDLALEVVTLYNVNGVQFDDHFSLPNSFGYDAYTRALYRRETGRSVPANAQDPAWLRWRADKITGFLRRLRTALKARNPNLFISLSPNYADFAYKLQLQDWRTWVKDGLVDEVVVQLYRPDLESFTAELNRPELQGKKLPMSVAVMAGQRMRPTAMPLLQGKVEALRQRGLGVAFFHYAPLWEATTDPAGRLRELGGILGER
;
A
#
# COMPACT_ATOMS: atom_id res chain seq x y z
N MET A 1 57.20 -0.37 2.00
CA MET A 1 56.73 0.69 2.94
C MET A 1 55.22 0.60 2.97
N ASN A 2 54.72 -0.10 4.00
CA ASN A 2 53.30 -0.34 4.24
C ASN A 2 52.70 0.84 4.98
N HIS A 3 51.69 1.53 4.39
CA HIS A 3 50.83 2.46 5.11
C HIS A 3 49.48 1.81 5.37
N LEU A 4 49.29 1.37 6.58
CA LEU A 4 48.04 0.96 7.21
C LEU A 4 47.14 2.20 7.40
N LEU A 5 45.95 2.20 6.82
CA LEU A 5 44.85 3.14 7.15
C LEU A 5 44.12 2.62 8.41
N PRO A 6 43.74 3.47 9.37
CA PRO A 6 43.09 3.07 10.60
C PRO A 6 41.60 2.70 10.35
N ARG A 7 41.18 1.61 10.98
CA ARG A 7 39.77 1.18 11.07
C ARG A 7 39.02 2.12 12.00
N LEU A 8 37.92 2.67 11.51
CA LEU A 8 36.94 3.38 12.34
C LEU A 8 36.12 2.37 13.16
N PRO A 9 35.84 2.65 14.45
CA PRO A 9 35.05 1.76 15.29
C PRO A 9 33.57 1.79 14.94
N ALA A 10 32.92 0.63 15.07
CA ALA A 10 31.46 0.48 14.93
C ALA A 10 30.75 1.16 16.10
N PRO A 11 29.57 1.77 15.88
CA PRO A 11 28.78 2.36 16.96
C PRO A 11 28.19 1.29 17.89
N PRO A 12 28.05 1.57 19.19
CA PRO A 12 27.54 0.63 20.15
C PRO A 12 26.06 0.36 20.00
N LEU A 13 25.67 -0.92 20.09
CA LEU A 13 24.31 -1.37 20.25
C LEU A 13 23.76 -0.89 21.60
N GLN A 14 22.83 0.05 21.58
CA GLN A 14 22.05 0.40 22.76
C GLN A 14 21.06 -0.73 23.08
N ARG A 15 21.35 -1.43 24.18
CA ARG A 15 20.41 -2.32 24.84
C ARG A 15 19.28 -1.50 25.42
N CYS A 16 18.05 -1.68 24.92
CA CYS A 16 16.85 -1.18 25.56
C CYS A 16 16.57 -2.05 26.79
N GLN A 17 16.73 -1.50 27.98
CA GLN A 17 16.33 -2.13 29.24
C GLN A 17 14.80 -2.10 29.33
N THR A 18 14.20 -3.26 29.42
CA THR A 18 12.80 -3.47 29.77
C THR A 18 12.67 -3.36 31.29
N THR A 19 12.12 -2.25 31.77
CA THR A 19 11.55 -2.19 33.12
C THR A 19 10.11 -2.68 33.06
N GLY A 20 9.86 -3.79 33.78
CA GLY A 20 8.56 -4.40 33.91
C GLY A 20 7.60 -3.56 34.73
N MET A 21 6.33 -3.65 34.36
CA MET A 21 5.22 -3.50 35.28
C MET A 21 4.10 -4.43 34.83
N GLY A 22 4.07 -5.59 35.50
CA GLY A 22 2.95 -6.51 35.46
C GLY A 22 1.76 -5.89 36.17
N ARG A 23 0.58 -5.98 35.57
CA ARG A 23 -0.67 -6.02 36.27
C ARG A 23 -1.61 -7.04 35.64
N LEU A 24 -1.93 -8.00 36.46
CA LEU A 24 -2.94 -9.04 36.35
C LEU A 24 -4.28 -8.50 35.86
N TRP A 25 -4.85 -9.16 34.89
CA TRP A 25 -6.29 -9.19 34.69
C TRP A 25 -6.74 -10.64 34.71
N THR A 26 -7.28 -11.07 35.89
CA THR A 26 -8.12 -12.23 36.06
C THR A 26 -9.55 -11.78 35.76
N GLY A 27 -10.22 -12.40 34.82
CA GLY A 27 -11.59 -12.09 34.45
C GLY A 27 -12.31 -13.35 33.96
N ALA A 28 -12.91 -14.07 34.88
CA ALA A 28 -14.10 -14.89 34.84
C ALA A 28 -14.58 -15.49 33.51
N ALA A 29 -14.38 -16.80 33.37
CA ALA A 29 -15.11 -17.66 32.45
C ALA A 29 -16.56 -17.86 32.97
N ALA A 30 -17.55 -17.34 32.25
CA ALA A 30 -18.95 -17.69 32.48
C ALA A 30 -19.30 -18.96 31.69
N LYS A 31 -19.53 -20.05 32.41
CA LYS A 31 -20.13 -21.27 31.89
C LYS A 31 -21.63 -21.02 31.66
N VAL A 32 -22.10 -21.13 30.42
CA VAL A 32 -23.54 -21.27 30.14
C VAL A 32 -23.80 -22.74 29.86
N ALA A 33 -24.48 -23.38 30.83
CA ALA A 33 -25.00 -24.73 30.68
C ALA A 33 -26.30 -24.70 29.87
N GLY A 34 -26.27 -25.30 28.67
CA GLY A 34 -27.48 -25.51 27.88
C GLY A 34 -28.27 -26.71 28.40
N ILE A 35 -29.49 -26.46 28.81
CA ILE A 35 -30.48 -27.49 29.18
C ILE A 35 -31.07 -28.02 27.86
N VAL A 36 -30.84 -29.30 27.56
CA VAL A 36 -31.51 -30.03 26.49
C VAL A 36 -32.82 -30.55 27.05
N LEU A 37 -33.94 -30.01 26.59
CA LEU A 37 -35.28 -30.56 26.87
C LEU A 37 -35.61 -31.57 25.78
N ALA A 38 -35.63 -32.85 26.10
CA ALA A 38 -36.14 -33.91 25.26
C ALA A 38 -37.67 -33.92 25.28
N ILE A 39 -38.30 -33.64 24.17
CA ILE A 39 -39.76 -33.84 24.01
C ILE A 39 -39.96 -35.11 23.20
N SER A 40 -40.52 -36.12 23.86
CA SER A 40 -40.97 -37.35 23.21
C SER A 40 -42.32 -37.13 22.52
N VAL A 41 -42.42 -37.47 21.24
CA VAL A 41 -43.65 -37.48 20.46
C VAL A 41 -44.06 -38.94 20.19
N PRO A 42 -45.31 -39.33 20.43
CA PRO A 42 -45.76 -40.71 20.25
C PRO A 42 -46.01 -41.03 18.74
N ALA A 43 -45.71 -42.24 18.40
CA ALA A 43 -45.95 -42.84 17.08
C ALA A 43 -47.46 -43.04 16.81
N GLY A 44 -47.96 -42.46 15.73
CA GLY A 44 -49.26 -42.74 15.12
C GLY A 44 -49.08 -43.12 13.67
N GLY A 45 -49.64 -44.27 13.28
CA GLY A 45 -49.46 -45.01 12.03
C GLY A 45 -50.12 -44.38 10.78
N PRO A 46 -50.15 -45.11 9.63
CA PRO A 46 -49.87 -44.58 8.31
C PRO A 46 -51.11 -44.11 7.55
N GLY A 47 -50.98 -42.91 6.95
CA GLY A 47 -51.88 -42.44 5.90
C GLY A 47 -51.06 -42.05 4.67
N PHE A 48 -51.17 -42.88 3.60
CA PHE A 48 -50.57 -42.53 2.31
C PHE A 48 -51.33 -41.35 1.68
N ALA A 49 -50.69 -40.16 1.70
CA ALA A 49 -51.10 -39.04 0.81
C ALA A 49 -49.99 -38.91 -0.28
N ALA A 50 -50.46 -38.80 -1.55
CA ALA A 50 -49.60 -38.64 -2.72
C ALA A 50 -48.72 -37.37 -2.58
N PRO A 51 -47.48 -37.41 -3.07
CA PRO A 51 -46.60 -36.23 -2.96
C PRO A 51 -47.10 -35.10 -3.87
N PHE A 52 -47.24 -33.92 -3.30
CA PHE A 52 -47.44 -32.68 -4.08
C PHE A 52 -46.25 -32.44 -5.03
N PRO A 53 -46.51 -31.95 -6.23
CA PRO A 53 -45.41 -31.54 -7.10
C PRO A 53 -44.59 -30.43 -6.46
N PRO A 54 -43.27 -30.40 -6.67
CA PRO A 54 -42.42 -29.36 -6.11
C PRO A 54 -42.85 -27.98 -6.64
N PRO A 55 -42.76 -26.93 -5.82
CA PRO A 55 -43.06 -25.58 -6.29
C PRO A 55 -42.13 -25.17 -7.43
N PRO A 56 -42.60 -24.36 -8.39
CA PRO A 56 -41.77 -23.87 -9.46
C PRO A 56 -40.56 -23.09 -8.90
N PRO A 57 -39.40 -23.13 -9.55
CA PRO A 57 -38.24 -22.37 -9.11
C PRO A 57 -38.59 -20.87 -9.06
N PRO A 58 -38.06 -20.12 -8.09
CA PRO A 58 -38.25 -18.69 -8.02
C PRO A 58 -37.73 -18.03 -9.32
N PRO A 59 -38.38 -16.95 -9.79
CA PRO A 59 -37.91 -16.23 -10.98
C PRO A 59 -36.46 -15.74 -10.72
N PRO A 60 -35.61 -15.68 -11.75
CA PRO A 60 -34.28 -15.14 -11.61
C PRO A 60 -34.36 -13.70 -11.09
N PRO A 61 -33.39 -13.28 -10.22
CA PRO A 61 -33.36 -11.91 -9.73
C PRO A 61 -33.31 -10.96 -10.94
N PRO A 62 -33.97 -9.79 -10.87
CA PRO A 62 -33.90 -8.81 -11.94
C PRO A 62 -32.44 -8.45 -12.19
N ALA A 63 -32.07 -8.35 -13.47
CA ALA A 63 -30.75 -7.90 -13.85
C ALA A 63 -30.46 -6.55 -13.16
N PRO A 64 -29.24 -6.33 -12.61
CA PRO A 64 -28.90 -5.05 -12.02
C PRO A 64 -29.15 -3.96 -13.05
N SER A 65 -29.90 -2.94 -12.66
CA SER A 65 -30.13 -1.76 -13.50
C SER A 65 -28.77 -1.22 -13.93
N PRO A 66 -28.58 -0.87 -15.22
CA PRO A 66 -27.35 -0.21 -15.63
C PRO A 66 -27.22 1.07 -14.81
N GLY A 67 -26.18 1.14 -14.00
CA GLY A 67 -25.81 2.34 -13.28
C GLY A 67 -25.67 3.50 -14.27
N PRO A 68 -25.81 4.76 -13.84
CA PRO A 68 -25.70 5.90 -14.73
C PRO A 68 -24.40 5.79 -15.53
N SER A 69 -24.54 5.79 -16.85
CA SER A 69 -23.40 5.81 -17.78
C SER A 69 -22.61 7.08 -17.52
N ILE A 70 -21.52 6.98 -16.73
CA ILE A 70 -20.57 8.07 -16.57
C ILE A 70 -19.81 8.14 -17.89
N ALA A 71 -20.12 9.17 -18.69
CA ALA A 71 -19.33 9.47 -19.87
C ALA A 71 -17.83 9.55 -19.46
N PRO A 72 -16.91 8.98 -20.24
CA PRO A 72 -15.49 9.05 -19.91
C PRO A 72 -15.08 10.53 -19.93
N ILE A 73 -14.83 11.08 -18.74
CA ILE A 73 -14.21 12.39 -18.60
C ILE A 73 -12.79 12.20 -19.13
N GLN A 74 -12.49 12.83 -20.27
CA GLN A 74 -11.14 12.85 -20.80
C GLN A 74 -10.24 13.50 -19.73
N PRO A 75 -9.14 12.84 -19.29
CA PRO A 75 -8.21 13.46 -18.38
C PRO A 75 -7.62 14.67 -19.09
N GLN A 76 -7.97 15.87 -18.62
CA GLN A 76 -7.31 17.08 -19.08
C GLN A 76 -5.83 16.93 -18.74
N ARG A 77 -4.98 16.88 -19.75
CA ARG A 77 -3.56 17.19 -19.58
C ARG A 77 -3.50 18.62 -19.06
N ILE A 78 -3.37 18.77 -17.74
CA ILE A 78 -3.05 20.04 -17.11
C ILE A 78 -1.71 20.47 -17.69
N GLY A 79 -1.59 21.73 -18.11
CA GLY A 79 -0.44 22.37 -18.76
C GLY A 79 0.94 22.06 -18.13
N PRO A 80 2.03 22.79 -18.44
CA PRO A 80 3.39 22.42 -18.06
C PRO A 80 3.40 22.04 -16.58
N ALA A 81 3.71 20.76 -16.29
CA ALA A 81 3.43 20.09 -15.04
C ALA A 81 4.07 20.87 -13.89
N LYS A 82 3.23 21.46 -13.02
CA LYS A 82 3.72 21.98 -11.75
C LYS A 82 4.43 20.83 -11.01
N PRO A 83 5.51 21.11 -10.28
CA PRO A 83 6.12 20.09 -9.43
C PRO A 83 5.07 19.47 -8.53
N LEU A 84 5.14 18.14 -8.33
CA LEU A 84 4.23 17.40 -7.47
C LEU A 84 4.19 18.05 -6.08
N LEU A 85 2.99 18.31 -5.58
CA LEU A 85 2.70 18.54 -4.18
C LEU A 85 1.64 17.52 -3.77
N GLY A 86 2.09 16.44 -3.14
CA GLY A 86 1.26 15.27 -2.86
C GLY A 86 1.11 14.97 -1.37
N VAL A 87 0.09 14.17 -1.03
CA VAL A 87 -0.10 13.66 0.34
C VAL A 87 -0.73 12.28 0.33
N TRP A 88 -0.25 11.40 1.21
CA TRP A 88 -0.87 10.10 1.46
C TRP A 88 -1.95 10.17 2.52
N PHE A 89 -3.06 9.51 2.25
CA PHE A 89 -4.05 9.14 3.25
C PHE A 89 -3.84 7.67 3.61
N THR A 90 -3.43 7.43 4.85
CA THR A 90 -3.13 6.10 5.39
C THR A 90 -4.29 5.58 6.24
N LEU A 91 -4.13 4.40 6.84
CA LEU A 91 -5.08 3.89 7.83
C LEU A 91 -5.20 4.76 9.08
N ASN A 92 -4.18 5.57 9.39
CA ASN A 92 -4.26 6.51 10.52
C ASN A 92 -5.20 7.69 10.21
N ASP A 93 -5.50 7.93 8.94
CA ASP A 93 -6.34 9.03 8.46
C ASP A 93 -7.81 8.59 8.26
N MET A 94 -8.16 7.34 8.66
CA MET A 94 -9.52 6.80 8.49
C MET A 94 -10.59 7.59 9.25
N GLY A 95 -10.24 8.32 10.31
CA GLY A 95 -11.14 9.22 11.00
C GLY A 95 -11.67 10.33 10.10
N THR A 96 -10.81 10.86 9.22
CA THR A 96 -11.16 11.86 8.22
C THR A 96 -11.83 11.23 7.01
N LEU A 97 -11.27 10.13 6.49
CA LEU A 97 -11.82 9.45 5.31
C LEU A 97 -13.26 8.93 5.49
N ARG A 98 -13.68 8.61 6.72
CA ARG A 98 -15.02 8.08 7.04
C ARG A 98 -16.05 9.18 7.34
N ASP A 99 -15.59 10.37 7.64
CA ASP A 99 -16.44 11.50 8.00
C ASP A 99 -16.51 12.46 6.82
N ARG A 100 -17.66 12.51 6.16
CA ARG A 100 -17.86 13.30 4.95
C ARG A 100 -17.51 14.77 5.16
N SER A 101 -17.91 15.37 6.29
CA SER A 101 -17.65 16.78 6.57
C SER A 101 -16.16 17.05 6.75
N LYS A 102 -15.48 16.19 7.50
CA LYS A 102 -14.01 16.29 7.69
C LYS A 102 -13.27 16.07 6.37
N LEU A 103 -13.70 15.07 5.58
CA LEU A 103 -13.09 14.79 4.29
C LEU A 103 -13.24 15.99 3.33
N GLU A 104 -14.41 16.61 3.29
CA GLU A 104 -14.66 17.81 2.48
C GLU A 104 -13.79 18.98 2.93
N GLU A 105 -13.71 19.25 4.23
CA GLU A 105 -12.84 20.27 4.80
C GLU A 105 -11.36 19.98 4.48
N ALA A 106 -10.91 18.76 4.69
CA ALA A 106 -9.55 18.33 4.38
C ALA A 106 -9.17 18.60 2.93
N VAL A 107 -10.02 18.16 1.99
CA VAL A 107 -9.78 18.33 0.56
C VAL A 107 -9.80 19.81 0.16
N GLN A 108 -10.69 20.60 0.72
CA GLN A 108 -10.72 22.06 0.49
C GLN A 108 -9.43 22.73 1.00
N GLN A 109 -8.96 22.38 2.20
CA GLN A 109 -7.71 22.93 2.74
C GLN A 109 -6.50 22.52 1.89
N LEU A 110 -6.43 21.24 1.49
CA LEU A 110 -5.37 20.78 0.59
C LEU A 110 -5.38 21.55 -0.74
N GLY A 111 -6.56 21.80 -1.30
CA GLY A 111 -6.71 22.59 -2.53
C GLY A 111 -6.20 24.03 -2.35
N ARG A 112 -6.54 24.70 -1.24
CA ARG A 112 -6.06 26.07 -0.91
C ARG A 112 -4.54 26.10 -0.76
N LEU A 113 -3.94 25.09 -0.15
CA LEU A 113 -2.49 24.94 -0.01
C LEU A 113 -1.79 24.57 -1.32
N GLY A 114 -2.53 24.37 -2.42
CA GLY A 114 -1.98 24.09 -3.73
C GLY A 114 -1.56 22.62 -3.95
N PHE A 115 -2.03 21.69 -3.13
CA PHE A 115 -1.80 20.26 -3.38
C PHE A 115 -2.33 19.87 -4.76
N THR A 116 -1.60 18.98 -5.41
CA THR A 116 -1.89 18.52 -6.77
C THR A 116 -2.34 17.07 -6.83
N THR A 117 -1.95 16.26 -5.85
CA THR A 117 -2.16 14.82 -5.90
C THR A 117 -2.43 14.23 -4.53
N LEU A 118 -3.45 13.38 -4.44
CA LEU A 118 -3.83 12.61 -3.25
C LEU A 118 -3.58 11.12 -3.49
N TYR A 119 -2.93 10.45 -2.54
CA TYR A 119 -2.64 9.03 -2.57
C TYR A 119 -3.43 8.29 -1.46
N PRO A 120 -4.72 7.99 -1.66
CA PRO A 120 -5.50 7.24 -0.68
C PRO A 120 -5.10 5.76 -0.67
N VAL A 121 -4.98 5.18 0.52
CA VAL A 121 -4.74 3.75 0.68
C VAL A 121 -5.96 2.95 0.19
N VAL A 122 -5.73 1.97 -0.70
CA VAL A 122 -6.76 1.04 -1.20
C VAL A 122 -6.45 -0.43 -0.91
N TRP A 123 -5.19 -0.75 -0.62
CA TRP A 123 -4.76 -2.09 -0.26
C TRP A 123 -3.70 -2.04 0.85
N ASN A 124 -4.04 -2.60 2.01
CA ASN A 124 -3.13 -2.69 3.15
C ASN A 124 -3.50 -3.89 4.04
N GLY A 125 -2.48 -4.54 4.62
CA GLY A 125 -2.67 -5.62 5.56
C GLY A 125 -3.40 -6.86 5.02
N GLY A 126 -3.46 -7.04 3.70
CA GLY A 126 -4.21 -8.10 3.05
C GLY A 126 -5.71 -7.79 2.90
N TYR A 127 -6.10 -6.51 2.99
CA TYR A 127 -7.48 -6.04 2.89
C TYR A 127 -7.61 -4.91 1.87
N ALA A 128 -8.71 -4.92 1.10
CA ALA A 128 -9.11 -3.80 0.28
C ALA A 128 -9.82 -2.73 1.13
N TYR A 129 -9.60 -1.45 0.80
CA TYR A 129 -10.23 -0.28 1.45
C TYR A 129 -11.22 0.43 0.52
N HIS A 130 -11.82 -0.32 -0.35
CA HIS A 130 -12.95 0.00 -1.22
C HIS A 130 -13.87 -1.23 -1.29
N ALA A 131 -15.11 -1.08 -1.77
CA ALA A 131 -15.99 -2.21 -2.01
C ALA A 131 -15.40 -3.09 -3.11
N SER A 132 -14.92 -4.29 -2.74
CA SER A 132 -14.14 -5.15 -3.64
C SER A 132 -14.84 -6.47 -3.90
N ALA A 133 -15.30 -6.68 -5.14
CA ALA A 133 -15.78 -7.97 -5.60
C ALA A 133 -14.65 -9.00 -5.66
N VAL A 134 -13.42 -8.54 -5.92
CA VAL A 134 -12.22 -9.40 -5.96
C VAL A 134 -11.96 -10.06 -4.61
N THR A 135 -12.04 -9.31 -3.52
CA THR A 135 -11.87 -9.87 -2.17
C THR A 135 -13.03 -10.77 -1.78
N GLN A 136 -14.27 -10.39 -2.10
CA GLN A 136 -15.45 -11.19 -1.81
C GLN A 136 -15.43 -12.54 -2.52
N GLN A 137 -15.11 -12.59 -3.82
CA GLN A 137 -14.97 -13.84 -4.58
C GLN A 137 -13.91 -14.76 -4.00
N ARG A 138 -12.86 -14.21 -3.41
CA ARG A 138 -11.80 -14.96 -2.75
C ARG A 138 -12.08 -15.22 -1.26
N LYS A 139 -13.26 -14.86 -0.78
CA LYS A 139 -13.68 -14.99 0.63
C LYS A 139 -12.75 -14.26 1.59
N LEU A 140 -12.15 -13.17 1.15
CA LEU A 140 -11.37 -12.26 1.96
C LEU A 140 -12.27 -11.12 2.46
N GLN A 141 -11.99 -10.59 3.63
CA GLN A 141 -12.69 -9.41 4.12
C GLN A 141 -12.33 -8.18 3.28
N ASP A 142 -13.32 -7.36 3.02
CA ASP A 142 -13.15 -6.00 2.54
C ASP A 142 -13.41 -4.98 3.65
N PHE A 143 -13.38 -3.70 3.32
CA PHE A 143 -13.58 -2.64 4.30
C PHE A 143 -15.00 -2.59 4.87
N THR A 144 -16.01 -3.13 4.19
CA THR A 144 -17.40 -3.08 4.64
C THR A 144 -17.57 -3.88 5.94
N VAL A 145 -16.84 -4.99 6.09
CA VAL A 145 -16.80 -5.78 7.33
C VAL A 145 -16.19 -4.98 8.49
N ARG A 146 -15.48 -3.90 8.19
CA ARG A 146 -14.82 -3.02 9.16
C ARG A 146 -15.64 -1.76 9.51
N GLY A 147 -16.94 -1.78 9.27
CA GLY A 147 -17.86 -0.71 9.68
C GLY A 147 -17.98 0.45 8.70
N LEU A 148 -17.73 0.19 7.41
CA LEU A 148 -17.93 1.16 6.34
C LEU A 148 -19.14 0.81 5.45
N GLN A 149 -20.09 0.04 5.98
CA GLN A 149 -21.30 -0.37 5.24
C GLN A 149 -22.04 0.84 4.66
N GLY A 150 -22.31 0.79 3.37
CA GLY A 150 -23.03 1.85 2.66
C GLY A 150 -22.21 3.12 2.41
N GLN A 151 -20.92 3.14 2.72
CA GLN A 151 -20.00 4.23 2.43
C GLN A 151 -18.98 3.82 1.38
N ASP A 152 -18.60 4.76 0.52
CA ASP A 152 -17.47 4.62 -0.41
C ASP A 152 -16.55 5.84 -0.26
N PRO A 153 -15.65 5.83 0.74
CA PRO A 153 -14.74 6.95 0.97
C PRO A 153 -13.84 7.26 -0.22
N LEU A 154 -13.51 6.26 -1.03
CA LEU A 154 -12.69 6.46 -2.23
C LEU A 154 -13.44 7.23 -3.31
N ALA A 155 -14.70 6.85 -3.59
CA ALA A 155 -15.54 7.58 -4.55
C ALA A 155 -15.77 9.03 -4.10
N GLU A 156 -15.99 9.23 -2.81
CA GLU A 156 -16.22 10.55 -2.23
C GLU A 156 -14.95 11.41 -2.31
N LEU A 157 -13.80 10.89 -1.91
CA LEU A 157 -12.51 11.57 -2.05
C LEU A 157 -12.23 11.97 -3.51
N ILE A 158 -12.47 11.06 -4.47
CA ILE A 158 -12.27 11.34 -5.90
C ILE A 158 -13.16 12.50 -6.34
N SER A 159 -14.44 12.47 -5.98
CA SER A 159 -15.40 13.54 -6.35
C SER A 159 -14.98 14.90 -5.77
N LEU A 160 -14.55 14.94 -4.50
CA LEU A 160 -14.10 16.15 -3.83
C LEU A 160 -12.80 16.68 -4.45
N ALA A 161 -11.81 15.81 -4.66
CA ALA A 161 -10.52 16.17 -5.22
C ALA A 161 -10.63 16.73 -6.65
N GLN A 162 -11.47 16.12 -7.48
CA GLN A 162 -11.71 16.60 -8.85
C GLN A 162 -12.29 18.01 -8.89
N ARG A 163 -13.19 18.37 -7.95
CA ARG A 163 -13.70 19.74 -7.83
C ARG A 163 -12.64 20.78 -7.48
N GLN A 164 -11.54 20.33 -6.83
CA GLN A 164 -10.37 21.17 -6.50
C GLN A 164 -9.25 21.09 -7.56
N GLY A 165 -9.45 20.34 -8.66
CA GLY A 165 -8.45 20.15 -9.69
C GLY A 165 -7.27 19.25 -9.27
N MET A 166 -7.44 18.47 -8.21
CA MET A 166 -6.42 17.53 -7.73
C MET A 166 -6.58 16.15 -8.37
N GLN A 167 -5.46 15.47 -8.57
CA GLN A 167 -5.41 14.09 -9.02
C GLN A 167 -5.60 13.14 -7.84
N VAL A 168 -6.24 11.99 -8.09
CA VAL A 168 -6.33 10.90 -7.12
C VAL A 168 -5.66 9.66 -7.70
N VAL A 169 -4.72 9.13 -6.93
CA VAL A 169 -3.87 8.00 -7.29
C VAL A 169 -3.95 6.95 -6.19
N PRO A 170 -4.91 6.02 -6.25
CA PRO A 170 -5.05 4.96 -5.27
C PRO A 170 -3.74 4.23 -5.00
N TRP A 171 -3.41 4.08 -3.72
CA TRP A 171 -2.13 3.56 -3.25
C TRP A 171 -2.24 2.15 -2.68
N PHE A 172 -1.49 1.24 -3.28
CA PHE A 172 -1.34 -0.14 -2.86
C PHE A 172 -0.14 -0.24 -1.89
N GLU A 173 -0.38 0.11 -0.62
CA GLU A 173 0.67 0.22 0.41
C GLU A 173 1.36 -1.13 0.67
N PHE A 174 0.56 -2.18 0.88
CA PHE A 174 1.11 -3.50 1.23
C PHE A 174 1.20 -4.43 0.01
N GLY A 175 1.84 -4.06 -1.05
CA GLY A 175 2.00 -4.85 -2.27
C GLY A 175 1.99 -6.39 -2.07
N PHE A 176 3.14 -6.98 -1.72
CA PHE A 176 3.26 -8.42 -1.40
C PHE A 176 3.34 -8.70 0.11
N MET A 177 3.20 -7.71 0.96
CA MET A 177 3.30 -7.85 2.41
C MET A 177 1.91 -8.03 3.05
N ALA A 178 1.81 -8.80 4.11
CA ALA A 178 0.60 -8.91 4.94
C ALA A 178 0.96 -9.25 6.39
N PRO A 179 0.11 -8.90 7.38
CA PRO A 179 0.25 -9.43 8.72
C PRO A 179 0.05 -10.95 8.73
N PRO A 180 0.77 -11.72 9.56
CA PRO A 180 0.58 -13.17 9.68
C PRO A 180 -0.83 -13.52 10.19
N SER A 181 -1.47 -12.60 10.92
CA SER A 181 -2.83 -12.73 11.42
C SER A 181 -3.92 -12.48 10.36
N SER A 182 -3.57 -11.93 9.18
CA SER A 182 -4.54 -11.62 8.13
C SER A 182 -5.25 -12.88 7.62
N GLU A 183 -6.48 -12.73 7.13
CA GLU A 183 -7.21 -13.81 6.48
C GLU A 183 -6.49 -14.30 5.24
N LEU A 184 -5.89 -13.39 4.48
CA LEU A 184 -5.11 -13.70 3.29
C LEU A 184 -3.98 -14.69 3.60
N ALA A 185 -3.18 -14.41 4.63
CA ALA A 185 -2.09 -15.28 5.05
C ALA A 185 -2.58 -16.64 5.56
N LYS A 186 -3.66 -16.64 6.37
CA LYS A 186 -4.23 -17.86 6.96
C LYS A 186 -4.91 -18.77 5.94
N ARG A 187 -5.62 -18.19 4.95
CA ARG A 187 -6.34 -18.96 3.91
C ARG A 187 -5.41 -19.46 2.81
N HIS A 188 -4.32 -18.75 2.55
CA HIS A 188 -3.40 -19.04 1.47
C HIS A 188 -1.95 -19.22 1.96
N PRO A 189 -1.68 -20.11 2.96
CA PRO A 189 -0.31 -20.32 3.44
C PRO A 189 0.63 -20.79 2.32
N GLN A 190 0.11 -21.46 1.30
CA GLN A 190 0.88 -21.88 0.12
C GLN A 190 1.31 -20.71 -0.79
N TRP A 191 0.76 -19.52 -0.61
CA TRP A 191 1.19 -18.30 -1.32
C TRP A 191 2.35 -17.59 -0.63
N LEU A 192 2.65 -17.97 0.61
CA LEU A 192 3.74 -17.36 1.37
C LEU A 192 5.09 -17.89 0.90
N THR A 193 6.07 -17.01 0.89
CA THR A 193 7.47 -17.39 0.70
C THR A 193 8.18 -17.50 2.04
N GLN A 194 9.40 -18.00 2.05
CA GLN A 194 10.16 -18.21 3.27
C GLN A 194 11.66 -17.92 3.07
N THR A 195 12.34 -17.70 4.19
CA THR A 195 13.80 -17.60 4.22
C THR A 195 14.44 -18.97 3.99
N ARG A 196 15.75 -19.00 3.86
CA ARG A 196 16.50 -20.23 3.71
C ARG A 196 16.37 -21.17 4.92
N GLU A 197 16.27 -20.60 6.10
CA GLU A 197 16.08 -21.27 7.38
C GLU A 197 14.62 -21.74 7.61
N GLY A 198 13.72 -21.40 6.70
CA GLY A 198 12.30 -21.79 6.77
C GLY A 198 11.39 -20.79 7.46
N ALA A 199 11.91 -19.64 7.93
CA ALA A 199 11.07 -18.60 8.52
C ALA A 199 10.13 -17.98 7.46
N THR A 200 8.83 -17.87 7.79
CA THR A 200 7.80 -17.26 6.94
C THR A 200 7.53 -15.81 7.30
N THR A 201 8.04 -15.34 8.44
CA THR A 201 7.84 -13.98 8.94
C THR A 201 9.14 -13.18 8.96
N SER A 202 9.01 -11.86 8.95
CA SER A 202 10.08 -10.91 9.22
C SER A 202 9.53 -9.69 9.96
N MET A 203 10.42 -8.93 10.62
CA MET A 203 10.06 -7.66 11.23
C MET A 203 10.15 -6.52 10.21
N SER A 204 9.14 -5.68 10.18
CA SER A 204 9.08 -4.44 9.40
C SER A 204 8.72 -3.25 10.30
N ALA A 205 8.64 -2.04 9.75
CA ALA A 205 8.13 -0.88 10.46
C ALA A 205 6.65 -1.03 10.87
N ALA A 206 5.90 -1.88 10.16
CA ALA A 206 4.51 -2.21 10.46
C ALA A 206 4.35 -3.34 11.52
N GLY A 207 5.45 -3.88 12.04
CA GLY A 207 5.48 -5.02 12.95
C GLY A 207 5.87 -6.33 12.25
N GLU A 208 5.44 -7.47 12.79
CA GLU A 208 5.69 -8.77 12.20
C GLU A 208 4.83 -8.97 10.95
N VAL A 209 5.45 -9.39 9.86
CA VAL A 209 4.80 -9.57 8.55
C VAL A 209 5.22 -10.87 7.87
N VAL A 210 4.35 -11.35 6.99
CA VAL A 210 4.62 -12.41 6.00
C VAL A 210 4.73 -11.78 4.62
N TRP A 211 5.36 -12.51 3.69
CA TRP A 211 5.49 -12.09 2.30
C TRP A 211 4.80 -13.07 1.38
N LEU A 212 3.84 -12.58 0.61
CA LEU A 212 3.28 -13.30 -0.52
C LEU A 212 4.38 -13.48 -1.58
N ASN A 213 4.47 -14.68 -2.13
CA ASN A 213 5.49 -15.00 -3.12
C ASN A 213 5.18 -14.31 -4.46
N PRO A 214 5.95 -13.27 -4.87
CA PRO A 214 5.67 -12.52 -6.09
C PRO A 214 5.92 -13.34 -7.37
N PHE A 215 6.46 -14.55 -7.25
CA PHE A 215 6.74 -15.44 -8.38
C PHE A 215 5.57 -16.37 -8.68
N ARG A 216 4.58 -16.45 -7.79
CA ARG A 216 3.38 -17.25 -7.99
C ARG A 216 2.34 -16.54 -8.86
N PRO A 217 1.83 -17.23 -9.91
CA PRO A 217 0.78 -16.67 -10.76
C PRO A 217 -0.46 -16.22 -9.98
N GLU A 218 -0.85 -16.98 -8.95
CA GLU A 218 -2.04 -16.69 -8.15
C GLU A 218 -1.92 -15.39 -7.37
N VAL A 219 -0.72 -15.11 -6.83
CA VAL A 219 -0.41 -13.85 -6.14
C VAL A 219 -0.39 -12.67 -7.12
N GLN A 220 0.23 -12.87 -8.27
CA GLN A 220 0.26 -11.86 -9.34
C GLN A 220 -1.16 -11.55 -9.84
N GLN A 221 -2.00 -12.59 -9.99
CA GLN A 221 -3.39 -12.43 -10.42
C GLN A 221 -4.21 -11.67 -9.38
N LEU A 222 -4.05 -11.95 -8.07
CA LEU A 222 -4.73 -11.20 -7.01
C LEU A 222 -4.43 -9.70 -7.12
N LEU A 223 -3.16 -9.31 -7.20
CA LEU A 223 -2.80 -7.88 -7.27
C LEU A 223 -3.23 -7.25 -8.60
N THR A 224 -3.20 -8.01 -9.69
CA THR A 224 -3.69 -7.53 -10.99
C THR A 224 -5.18 -7.28 -10.95
N ASP A 225 -5.97 -8.21 -10.40
CA ASP A 225 -7.42 -8.09 -10.31
C ASP A 225 -7.82 -6.90 -9.42
N LEU A 226 -7.17 -6.73 -8.26
CA LEU A 226 -7.41 -5.59 -7.37
C LEU A 226 -7.10 -4.25 -8.06
N ALA A 227 -5.98 -4.17 -8.76
CA ALA A 227 -5.62 -2.94 -9.48
C ALA A 227 -6.57 -2.65 -10.65
N LEU A 228 -6.95 -3.68 -11.42
CA LEU A 228 -7.94 -3.55 -12.49
C LEU A 228 -9.33 -3.17 -11.95
N GLU A 229 -9.73 -3.73 -10.81
CA GLU A 229 -11.00 -3.37 -10.17
C GLU A 229 -11.04 -1.88 -9.83
N VAL A 230 -10.01 -1.35 -9.18
CA VAL A 230 -9.93 0.07 -8.83
C VAL A 230 -10.02 0.96 -10.07
N VAL A 231 -9.24 0.68 -11.12
CA VAL A 231 -9.24 1.52 -12.34
C VAL A 231 -10.48 1.32 -13.22
N THR A 232 -11.29 0.30 -12.92
CA THR A 232 -12.55 0.05 -13.63
C THR A 232 -13.72 0.71 -12.93
N LEU A 233 -13.76 0.67 -11.61
CA LEU A 233 -14.86 1.20 -10.81
C LEU A 233 -14.74 2.70 -10.56
N TYR A 234 -13.52 3.25 -10.57
CA TYR A 234 -13.25 4.63 -10.18
C TYR A 234 -12.57 5.41 -11.31
N ASN A 235 -12.97 6.68 -11.45
CA ASN A 235 -12.31 7.62 -12.37
C ASN A 235 -11.05 8.19 -11.73
N VAL A 236 -9.98 7.39 -11.74
CA VAL A 236 -8.68 7.73 -11.15
C VAL A 236 -7.65 8.11 -12.21
N ASN A 237 -6.68 8.93 -11.82
CA ASN A 237 -5.64 9.41 -12.72
C ASN A 237 -4.51 8.39 -12.90
N GLY A 238 -4.25 7.59 -11.87
CA GLY A 238 -3.19 6.59 -11.85
C GLY A 238 -3.42 5.57 -10.75
N VAL A 239 -2.43 4.69 -10.55
CA VAL A 239 -2.28 3.83 -9.38
C VAL A 239 -0.86 3.93 -8.87
N GLN A 240 -0.66 3.82 -7.56
CA GLN A 240 0.66 3.85 -6.96
C GLN A 240 0.95 2.55 -6.23
N PHE A 241 2.14 2.02 -6.46
CA PHE A 241 2.76 0.98 -5.63
C PHE A 241 3.92 1.61 -4.84
N ASP A 242 4.33 0.96 -3.75
CA ASP A 242 5.44 1.46 -2.97
C ASP A 242 6.58 0.43 -2.79
N ASP A 243 7.39 0.63 -1.75
CA ASP A 243 8.52 -0.23 -1.47
C ASP A 243 8.13 -1.67 -1.08
N HIS A 244 6.87 -1.95 -0.76
CA HIS A 244 6.37 -3.31 -0.51
C HIS A 244 5.91 -4.04 -1.78
N PHE A 245 5.96 -3.39 -2.96
CA PHE A 245 5.90 -4.08 -4.25
C PHE A 245 7.29 -4.68 -4.57
N SER A 246 7.74 -5.53 -3.67
CA SER A 246 9.11 -6.02 -3.56
C SER A 246 9.16 -7.32 -2.76
N LEU A 247 10.35 -7.88 -2.60
CA LEU A 247 10.60 -9.01 -1.71
C LEU A 247 11.95 -8.83 -1.02
N PRO A 248 12.04 -8.93 0.32
CA PRO A 248 13.34 -8.92 0.98
C PRO A 248 14.25 -10.02 0.44
N ASN A 249 15.52 -9.69 0.23
CA ASN A 249 16.48 -10.59 -0.40
C ASN A 249 16.71 -11.91 0.37
N SER A 250 16.39 -11.94 1.66
CA SER A 250 16.42 -13.15 2.50
C SER A 250 15.33 -14.16 2.19
N PHE A 251 14.27 -13.76 1.44
CA PHE A 251 13.15 -14.61 1.05
C PHE A 251 13.30 -15.19 -0.37
N GLY A 252 12.37 -16.07 -0.74
CA GLY A 252 12.37 -16.75 -2.03
C GLY A 252 12.98 -18.16 -1.96
N TYR A 253 13.04 -18.75 -0.76
CA TYR A 253 13.59 -20.10 -0.57
C TYR A 253 12.51 -21.18 -0.33
N ASP A 254 11.25 -20.84 -0.57
CA ASP A 254 10.15 -21.82 -0.56
C ASP A 254 10.26 -22.86 -1.69
N ALA A 255 9.58 -23.99 -1.55
CA ALA A 255 9.66 -25.10 -2.49
C ALA A 255 9.28 -24.70 -3.92
N TYR A 256 8.24 -23.84 -4.08
CA TYR A 256 7.81 -23.38 -5.39
C TYR A 256 8.92 -22.58 -6.09
N THR A 257 9.50 -21.62 -5.40
CA THR A 257 10.56 -20.75 -5.94
C THR A 257 11.81 -21.55 -6.29
N ARG A 258 12.21 -22.49 -5.43
CA ARG A 258 13.34 -23.40 -5.71
C ARG A 258 13.13 -24.24 -6.95
N ALA A 259 11.92 -24.81 -7.12
CA ALA A 259 11.56 -25.59 -8.30
C ALA A 259 11.53 -24.73 -9.57
N LEU A 260 10.98 -23.51 -9.47
CA LEU A 260 10.93 -22.56 -10.58
C LEU A 260 12.34 -22.17 -11.03
N TYR A 261 13.22 -21.79 -10.11
CA TYR A 261 14.60 -21.44 -10.41
C TYR A 261 15.36 -22.59 -11.07
N ARG A 262 15.22 -23.81 -10.52
CA ARG A 262 15.85 -25.03 -11.10
C ARG A 262 15.36 -25.29 -12.52
N ARG A 263 14.07 -25.18 -12.76
CA ARG A 263 13.47 -25.40 -14.09
C ARG A 263 13.98 -24.42 -15.12
N GLU A 264 14.17 -23.13 -14.74
CA GLU A 264 14.56 -22.09 -15.66
C GLU A 264 16.07 -21.97 -15.86
N THR A 265 16.87 -22.35 -14.87
CA THR A 265 18.33 -22.14 -14.91
C THR A 265 19.13 -23.45 -14.94
N GLY A 266 18.50 -24.57 -14.66
CA GLY A 266 19.19 -25.87 -14.46
C GLY A 266 19.97 -25.95 -13.14
N ARG A 267 19.94 -24.90 -12.30
CA ARG A 267 20.78 -24.77 -11.09
C ARG A 267 19.94 -24.85 -9.82
N SER A 268 20.59 -25.22 -8.71
CA SER A 268 20.02 -25.04 -7.38
C SER A 268 20.13 -23.58 -6.93
N VAL A 269 19.18 -23.13 -6.10
CA VAL A 269 19.23 -21.77 -5.54
C VAL A 269 20.50 -21.57 -4.71
N PRO A 270 21.22 -20.45 -4.87
CA PRO A 270 22.41 -20.15 -4.10
C PRO A 270 22.12 -20.08 -2.60
N ALA A 271 23.09 -20.50 -1.78
CA ALA A 271 23.03 -20.39 -0.34
C ALA A 271 23.12 -18.92 0.14
N ASN A 272 23.90 -18.12 -0.59
CA ASN A 272 24.03 -16.68 -0.30
C ASN A 272 22.83 -15.92 -0.91
N ALA A 273 22.02 -15.31 -0.06
CA ALA A 273 20.87 -14.50 -0.47
C ALA A 273 21.27 -13.30 -1.35
N GLN A 274 22.51 -12.85 -1.24
CA GLN A 274 23.07 -11.73 -2.01
C GLN A 274 23.89 -12.19 -3.23
N ASP A 275 23.84 -13.47 -3.61
CA ASP A 275 24.45 -13.92 -4.86
C ASP A 275 23.92 -13.09 -6.03
N PRO A 276 24.79 -12.50 -6.87
CA PRO A 276 24.35 -11.57 -7.92
C PRO A 276 23.38 -12.17 -8.93
N ALA A 277 23.57 -13.44 -9.31
CA ALA A 277 22.69 -14.12 -10.27
C ALA A 277 21.33 -14.40 -9.62
N TRP A 278 21.32 -14.77 -8.34
CA TRP A 278 20.11 -15.03 -7.57
C TRP A 278 19.31 -13.73 -7.30
N LEU A 279 20.00 -12.63 -6.94
CA LEU A 279 19.37 -11.31 -6.83
C LEU A 279 18.73 -10.89 -8.14
N ARG A 280 19.50 -10.97 -9.24
CA ARG A 280 19.04 -10.58 -10.57
C ARG A 280 17.83 -11.39 -11.00
N TRP A 281 17.88 -12.72 -10.90
CA TRP A 281 16.76 -13.57 -11.30
C TRP A 281 15.47 -13.22 -10.56
N ARG A 282 15.53 -13.04 -9.22
CA ARG A 282 14.35 -12.67 -8.44
C ARG A 282 13.82 -11.27 -8.80
N ALA A 283 14.70 -10.29 -8.94
CA ALA A 283 14.33 -8.94 -9.34
C ALA A 283 13.71 -8.92 -10.76
N ASP A 284 14.25 -9.72 -11.70
CA ASP A 284 13.70 -9.83 -13.05
C ASP A 284 12.30 -10.46 -13.07
N LYS A 285 12.00 -11.37 -12.14
CA LYS A 285 10.63 -11.92 -11.99
C LYS A 285 9.64 -10.84 -11.56
N ILE A 286 10.00 -9.99 -10.60
CA ILE A 286 9.15 -8.87 -10.16
C ILE A 286 9.00 -7.87 -11.30
N THR A 287 10.08 -7.54 -12.01
CA THR A 287 10.05 -6.68 -13.21
C THR A 287 9.13 -7.25 -14.29
N GLY A 288 9.22 -8.55 -14.53
CA GLY A 288 8.33 -9.25 -15.48
C GLY A 288 6.85 -9.18 -15.08
N PHE A 289 6.56 -9.27 -13.80
CA PHE A 289 5.20 -9.08 -13.29
C PHE A 289 4.73 -7.63 -13.50
N LEU A 290 5.53 -6.62 -13.12
CA LEU A 290 5.17 -5.22 -13.33
C LEU A 290 4.89 -4.91 -14.81
N ARG A 291 5.67 -5.49 -15.73
CA ARG A 291 5.44 -5.33 -17.18
C ARG A 291 4.06 -5.84 -17.59
N ARG A 292 3.66 -7.04 -17.13
CA ARG A 292 2.32 -7.60 -17.40
C ARG A 292 1.22 -6.76 -16.76
N LEU A 293 1.39 -6.37 -15.51
CA LEU A 293 0.44 -5.52 -14.79
C LEU A 293 0.24 -4.18 -15.51
N ARG A 294 1.33 -3.52 -15.92
CA ARG A 294 1.25 -2.29 -16.72
C ARG A 294 0.48 -2.51 -18.02
N THR A 295 0.76 -3.59 -18.74
CA THR A 295 0.04 -3.91 -19.98
C THR A 295 -1.47 -4.05 -19.73
N ALA A 296 -1.86 -4.76 -18.69
CA ALA A 296 -3.26 -4.93 -18.33
C ALA A 296 -3.94 -3.60 -17.94
N LEU A 297 -3.28 -2.79 -17.12
CA LEU A 297 -3.78 -1.48 -16.69
C LEU A 297 -3.92 -0.50 -17.86
N LYS A 298 -2.92 -0.42 -18.73
CA LYS A 298 -2.93 0.45 -19.93
C LYS A 298 -3.94 -0.02 -20.97
N ALA A 299 -4.21 -1.31 -21.08
CA ALA A 299 -5.29 -1.84 -21.92
C ALA A 299 -6.66 -1.39 -21.43
N ARG A 300 -6.85 -1.26 -20.11
CA ARG A 300 -8.10 -0.77 -19.51
C ARG A 300 -8.24 0.75 -19.62
N ASN A 301 -7.16 1.50 -19.38
CA ASN A 301 -7.11 2.96 -19.53
C ASN A 301 -5.71 3.39 -20.03
N PRO A 302 -5.55 3.71 -21.32
CA PRO A 302 -4.26 4.12 -21.89
C PRO A 302 -3.65 5.37 -21.24
N ASN A 303 -4.47 6.24 -20.69
CA ASN A 303 -4.05 7.49 -20.06
C ASN A 303 -3.67 7.33 -18.57
N LEU A 304 -3.98 6.18 -17.98
CA LEU A 304 -3.63 5.89 -16.59
C LEU A 304 -2.12 5.96 -16.39
N PHE A 305 -1.63 6.68 -15.38
CA PHE A 305 -0.21 6.61 -15.05
C PHE A 305 0.08 5.64 -13.88
N ILE A 306 1.26 5.08 -13.86
CA ILE A 306 1.74 4.19 -12.81
C ILE A 306 2.81 4.93 -12.03
N SER A 307 2.50 5.19 -10.77
CA SER A 307 3.39 5.81 -9.79
C SER A 307 4.07 4.74 -8.94
N LEU A 308 5.28 5.02 -8.51
CA LEU A 308 6.03 4.18 -7.57
C LEU A 308 6.61 5.06 -6.46
N SER A 309 6.47 4.61 -5.21
CA SER A 309 7.13 5.23 -4.05
C SER A 309 8.14 4.26 -3.42
N PRO A 310 9.36 4.16 -3.98
CA PRO A 310 10.37 3.22 -3.53
C PRO A 310 11.29 3.83 -2.48
N ASN A 311 12.07 2.98 -1.82
CA ASN A 311 13.31 3.40 -1.17
C ASN A 311 14.35 3.82 -2.22
N TYR A 312 15.47 4.45 -1.79
CA TYR A 312 16.58 4.77 -2.70
C TYR A 312 17.13 3.52 -3.40
N ALA A 313 17.65 3.71 -4.60
CA ALA A 313 17.83 2.65 -5.59
C ALA A 313 18.68 1.46 -5.13
N ASP A 314 19.80 1.73 -4.48
CA ASP A 314 20.71 0.66 -4.02
C ASP A 314 20.08 -0.22 -2.94
N PHE A 315 19.37 0.39 -1.99
CA PHE A 315 18.63 -0.33 -0.95
C PHE A 315 17.49 -1.14 -1.58
N ALA A 316 16.67 -0.49 -2.40
CA ALA A 316 15.53 -1.11 -3.05
C ALA A 316 15.94 -2.34 -3.86
N TYR A 317 17.02 -2.25 -4.67
CA TYR A 317 17.48 -3.38 -5.45
C TYR A 317 18.16 -4.47 -4.61
N LYS A 318 19.16 -4.09 -3.78
CA LYS A 318 20.01 -5.07 -3.10
C LYS A 318 19.31 -5.77 -1.95
N LEU A 319 18.43 -5.07 -1.23
CA LEU A 319 17.77 -5.62 -0.04
C LEU A 319 16.30 -6.00 -0.27
N GLN A 320 15.64 -5.37 -1.25
CA GLN A 320 14.20 -5.56 -1.50
C GLN A 320 13.90 -6.08 -2.93
N LEU A 321 14.90 -6.38 -3.76
CA LEU A 321 14.72 -6.90 -5.13
C LEU A 321 13.86 -6.00 -6.03
N GLN A 322 13.72 -4.71 -5.67
CA GLN A 322 12.94 -3.71 -6.38
C GLN A 322 13.86 -2.91 -7.30
N ASP A 323 14.05 -3.37 -8.54
CA ASP A 323 14.93 -2.75 -9.53
C ASP A 323 14.24 -1.59 -10.27
N TRP A 324 13.80 -0.59 -9.51
CA TRP A 324 13.04 0.51 -10.07
C TRP A 324 13.84 1.40 -11.04
N ARG A 325 15.18 1.41 -11.00
CA ARG A 325 15.98 2.09 -12.04
C ARG A 325 15.77 1.44 -13.40
N THR A 326 15.76 0.12 -13.46
CA THR A 326 15.39 -0.62 -14.67
C THR A 326 13.95 -0.33 -15.07
N TRP A 327 13.02 -0.22 -14.12
CA TRP A 327 11.62 0.10 -14.42
C TRP A 327 11.45 1.49 -15.04
N VAL A 328 12.19 2.49 -14.55
CA VAL A 328 12.24 3.83 -15.14
C VAL A 328 12.85 3.78 -16.54
N LYS A 329 13.98 3.07 -16.70
CA LYS A 329 14.67 2.93 -18.00
C LYS A 329 13.77 2.30 -19.06
N ASP A 330 13.04 1.26 -18.68
CA ASP A 330 12.15 0.49 -19.57
C ASP A 330 10.77 1.14 -19.73
N GLY A 331 10.50 2.29 -19.11
CA GLY A 331 9.23 3.00 -19.15
C GLY A 331 8.09 2.24 -18.50
N LEU A 332 8.37 1.42 -17.47
CA LEU A 332 7.37 0.64 -16.76
C LEU A 332 6.63 1.45 -15.69
N VAL A 333 7.19 2.56 -15.24
CA VAL A 333 6.59 3.52 -14.32
C VAL A 333 6.59 4.91 -14.95
N ASP A 334 5.60 5.72 -14.63
CA ASP A 334 5.37 7.03 -15.21
C ASP A 334 5.69 8.16 -14.21
N GLU A 335 5.83 7.84 -12.92
CA GLU A 335 6.19 8.74 -11.81
C GLU A 335 6.95 7.97 -10.73
N VAL A 336 7.93 8.63 -10.09
CA VAL A 336 8.64 8.08 -8.92
C VAL A 336 8.68 9.11 -7.79
N VAL A 337 8.26 8.69 -6.59
CA VAL A 337 8.27 9.48 -5.35
C VAL A 337 9.16 8.78 -4.33
N VAL A 338 10.46 9.11 -4.33
CA VAL A 338 11.46 8.40 -3.52
C VAL A 338 11.30 8.69 -2.04
N GLN A 339 11.22 7.67 -1.20
CA GLN A 339 11.08 7.81 0.25
C GLN A 339 12.41 8.20 0.89
N LEU A 340 12.51 9.46 1.36
CA LEU A 340 13.68 9.98 2.08
C LEU A 340 13.29 10.42 3.50
N TYR A 341 12.95 9.44 4.34
CA TYR A 341 12.53 9.68 5.72
C TYR A 341 13.75 9.83 6.64
N ARG A 342 14.40 10.99 6.58
CA ARG A 342 15.57 11.31 7.41
C ARG A 342 15.17 12.17 8.61
N PRO A 343 15.79 11.94 9.80
CA PRO A 343 15.37 12.62 11.03
C PRO A 343 15.79 14.09 11.08
N ASP A 344 16.78 14.51 10.31
CA ASP A 344 17.35 15.84 10.29
C ASP A 344 17.57 16.36 8.86
N LEU A 345 17.88 17.65 8.73
CA LEU A 345 18.06 18.31 7.45
C LEU A 345 19.40 17.94 6.78
N GLU A 346 20.45 17.72 7.55
CA GLU A 346 21.78 17.37 7.02
C GLU A 346 21.75 16.03 6.32
N SER A 347 21.28 14.97 7.01
CA SER A 347 21.13 13.65 6.41
C SER A 347 20.15 13.65 5.24
N PHE A 348 19.09 14.47 5.29
CA PHE A 348 18.14 14.62 4.20
C PHE A 348 18.80 15.23 2.95
N THR A 349 19.53 16.33 3.11
CA THR A 349 20.19 17.01 1.99
C THR A 349 21.32 16.21 1.38
N ALA A 350 22.04 15.41 2.20
CA ALA A 350 23.04 14.48 1.70
C ALA A 350 22.43 13.45 0.73
N GLU A 351 21.26 12.91 1.06
CA GLU A 351 20.54 11.95 0.22
C GLU A 351 20.03 12.55 -1.11
N LEU A 352 19.78 13.85 -1.14
CA LEU A 352 19.36 14.54 -2.38
C LEU A 352 20.46 14.58 -3.44
N ASN A 353 21.69 14.27 -3.10
CA ASN A 353 22.81 14.19 -4.04
C ASN A 353 22.92 12.82 -4.74
N ARG A 354 22.02 11.89 -4.47
CA ARG A 354 22.00 10.58 -5.11
C ARG A 354 21.81 10.68 -6.63
N PRO A 355 22.57 9.89 -7.42
CA PRO A 355 22.53 9.97 -8.89
C PRO A 355 21.12 9.79 -9.48
N GLU A 356 20.30 8.95 -8.88
CA GLU A 356 18.95 8.69 -9.34
C GLU A 356 18.01 9.91 -9.21
N LEU A 357 18.29 10.84 -8.31
CA LEU A 357 17.53 12.08 -8.13
C LEU A 357 18.01 13.21 -9.05
N GLN A 358 19.14 13.03 -9.71
CA GLN A 358 19.70 14.00 -10.66
C GLN A 358 19.17 13.79 -12.10
N GLY A 359 18.41 12.71 -12.33
CA GLY A 359 17.91 12.33 -13.66
C GLY A 359 16.73 13.19 -14.12
N LYS A 360 16.76 13.62 -15.41
CA LYS A 360 15.69 14.43 -16.03
C LYS A 360 14.69 13.60 -16.86
N LYS A 361 14.78 12.26 -16.86
CA LYS A 361 13.99 11.42 -17.78
C LYS A 361 12.54 11.19 -17.34
N LEU A 362 12.26 11.38 -16.07
CA LEU A 362 10.95 11.14 -15.47
C LEU A 362 10.69 12.19 -14.38
N PRO A 363 9.45 12.63 -14.15
CA PRO A 363 9.13 13.43 -12.98
C PRO A 363 9.56 12.71 -11.71
N MET A 364 10.55 13.27 -11.02
CA MET A 364 11.04 12.76 -9.74
C MET A 364 10.56 13.65 -8.62
N SER A 365 10.06 13.01 -7.58
CA SER A 365 9.60 13.67 -6.37
C SER A 365 10.15 12.93 -5.15
N VAL A 366 10.08 13.59 -4.00
CA VAL A 366 10.60 13.02 -2.75
C VAL A 366 9.50 12.99 -1.70
N ALA A 367 9.37 11.86 -1.05
CA ALA A 367 8.50 11.68 0.10
C ALA A 367 9.19 12.20 1.37
N VAL A 368 8.50 13.08 2.06
CA VAL A 368 8.92 13.70 3.31
C VAL A 368 7.99 13.25 4.44
N MET A 369 8.55 12.83 5.56
CA MET A 369 7.79 12.47 6.74
C MET A 369 7.15 13.72 7.36
N ALA A 370 5.82 13.85 7.27
CA ALA A 370 5.06 14.90 7.94
C ALA A 370 4.93 14.65 9.45
N GLY A 371 5.00 13.38 9.83
CA GLY A 371 5.02 12.93 11.21
C GLY A 371 5.10 11.41 11.29
N GLN A 372 5.44 10.89 12.45
CA GLN A 372 5.47 9.46 12.70
C GLN A 372 4.33 9.08 13.65
N ARG A 373 3.46 8.17 13.20
CA ARG A 373 2.18 7.88 13.86
C ARG A 373 1.39 9.18 14.03
N MET A 374 1.06 9.61 15.26
CA MET A 374 0.37 10.88 15.55
C MET A 374 1.32 11.95 16.12
N ARG A 375 2.63 11.86 15.86
CA ARG A 375 3.62 12.85 16.29
C ARG A 375 4.10 13.65 15.09
N PRO A 376 3.70 14.91 14.94
CA PRO A 376 4.10 15.74 13.82
C PRO A 376 5.60 16.04 13.81
N THR A 377 6.17 16.13 12.60
CA THR A 377 7.52 16.64 12.38
C THR A 377 7.53 18.15 12.69
N ALA A 378 8.57 18.67 13.33
CA ALA A 378 8.70 20.10 13.63
C ALA A 378 8.66 20.94 12.33
N MET A 379 7.93 22.07 12.37
CA MET A 379 7.74 22.93 11.19
C MET A 379 9.05 23.44 10.60
N PRO A 380 10.06 23.89 11.39
CA PRO A 380 11.34 24.32 10.83
C PRO A 380 12.06 23.22 10.02
N LEU A 381 11.94 21.96 10.45
CA LEU A 381 12.51 20.83 9.71
C LEU A 381 11.74 20.57 8.40
N LEU A 382 10.40 20.61 8.43
CA LEU A 382 9.59 20.51 7.21
C LEU A 382 9.91 21.63 6.23
N GLN A 383 10.00 22.87 6.71
CA GLN A 383 10.38 24.01 5.90
C GLN A 383 11.72 23.82 5.22
N GLY A 384 12.76 23.46 5.98
CA GLY A 384 14.10 23.21 5.43
C GLY A 384 14.11 22.11 4.35
N LYS A 385 13.34 21.03 4.56
CA LYS A 385 13.23 19.93 3.57
C LYS A 385 12.51 20.40 2.30
N VAL A 386 11.39 21.11 2.43
CA VAL A 386 10.63 21.64 1.28
C VAL A 386 11.49 22.61 0.48
N GLU A 387 12.20 23.51 1.15
CA GLU A 387 13.13 24.48 0.54
C GLU A 387 14.24 23.77 -0.24
N ALA A 388 14.88 22.77 0.38
CA ALA A 388 15.93 21.97 -0.27
C ALA A 388 15.45 21.24 -1.52
N LEU A 389 14.19 20.79 -1.56
CA LEU A 389 13.56 20.18 -2.73
C LEU A 389 13.27 21.22 -3.83
N ARG A 390 12.71 22.36 -3.45
CA ARG A 390 12.43 23.45 -4.40
C ARG A 390 13.68 23.94 -5.12
N GLN A 391 14.80 24.13 -4.39
CA GLN A 391 16.08 24.54 -4.96
C GLN A 391 16.60 23.55 -6.03
N ARG A 392 16.15 22.28 -5.97
CA ARG A 392 16.51 21.25 -6.96
C ARG A 392 15.45 20.99 -8.01
N GLY A 393 14.33 21.72 -7.98
CA GLY A 393 13.20 21.52 -8.89
C GLY A 393 12.50 20.16 -8.70
N LEU A 394 12.61 19.56 -7.49
CA LEU A 394 11.96 18.30 -7.14
C LEU A 394 10.57 18.54 -6.53
N GLY A 395 9.62 17.68 -6.86
CA GLY A 395 8.33 17.64 -6.20
C GLY A 395 8.42 17.09 -4.76
N VAL A 396 7.42 17.37 -3.96
CA VAL A 396 7.30 16.86 -2.58
C VAL A 396 5.98 16.12 -2.39
N ALA A 397 6.02 15.00 -1.68
CA ALA A 397 4.83 14.34 -1.15
C ALA A 397 4.98 14.11 0.36
N PHE A 398 3.93 14.38 1.12
CA PHE A 398 3.96 14.27 2.57
C PHE A 398 3.39 12.94 3.04
N PHE A 399 4.15 12.24 3.83
CA PHE A 399 3.71 11.02 4.51
C PHE A 399 3.47 11.35 5.99
N HIS A 400 2.24 11.42 6.48
CA HIS A 400 0.92 11.31 5.84
C HIS A 400 0.06 12.52 6.22
N TYR A 401 -1.28 12.47 5.95
CA TYR A 401 -2.18 13.61 6.10
C TYR A 401 -2.32 14.12 7.53
N ALA A 402 -2.76 13.29 8.49
CA ALA A 402 -3.10 13.76 9.84
C ALA A 402 -1.96 14.55 10.54
N PRO A 403 -0.67 14.17 10.46
CA PRO A 403 0.40 14.97 11.07
C PRO A 403 0.68 16.31 10.38
N LEU A 404 0.10 16.60 9.23
CA LEU A 404 0.27 17.91 8.61
C LEU A 404 -0.32 19.01 9.50
N TRP A 405 -1.54 18.79 10.05
CA TRP A 405 -2.19 19.69 11.00
C TRP A 405 -3.18 19.04 11.97
N GLU A 406 -3.95 18.01 11.59
CA GLU A 406 -5.01 17.46 12.46
C GLU A 406 -4.47 16.85 13.76
N ALA A 407 -3.36 16.14 13.68
CA ALA A 407 -2.75 15.48 14.83
C ALA A 407 -1.89 16.41 15.70
N THR A 408 -2.35 17.63 15.95
CA THR A 408 -1.61 18.64 16.70
C THR A 408 -2.47 19.29 17.77
N THR A 409 -1.85 19.96 18.73
CA THR A 409 -2.56 20.74 19.77
C THR A 409 -3.07 22.07 19.26
N ASP A 410 -2.50 22.61 18.18
CA ASP A 410 -2.95 23.81 17.47
C ASP A 410 -3.04 23.53 15.95
N PRO A 411 -4.11 22.87 15.48
CA PRO A 411 -4.29 22.60 14.06
C PRO A 411 -4.32 23.85 13.19
N ALA A 412 -4.97 24.91 13.64
CA ALA A 412 -5.11 26.15 12.89
C ALA A 412 -3.78 26.91 12.75
N GLY A 413 -2.98 26.98 13.82
CA GLY A 413 -1.66 27.57 13.78
C GLY A 413 -0.74 26.82 12.84
N ARG A 414 -0.72 25.49 12.95
CA ARG A 414 0.12 24.65 12.10
C ARG A 414 -0.29 24.72 10.63
N LEU A 415 -1.60 24.80 10.34
CA LEU A 415 -2.10 24.97 8.98
C LEU A 415 -1.62 26.30 8.37
N ARG A 416 -1.66 27.41 9.13
CA ARG A 416 -1.11 28.72 8.69
C ARG A 416 0.39 28.65 8.42
N GLU A 417 1.17 28.04 9.32
CA GLU A 417 2.61 27.87 9.11
C GLU A 417 2.89 27.04 7.84
N LEU A 418 2.14 25.96 7.63
CA LEU A 418 2.27 25.14 6.43
C LEU A 418 1.93 25.94 5.16
N GLY A 419 0.89 26.79 5.21
CA GLY A 419 0.54 27.73 4.14
C GLY A 419 1.70 28.67 3.80
N GLY A 420 2.35 29.24 4.80
CA GLY A 420 3.56 30.06 4.62
C GLY A 420 4.71 29.31 3.95
N ILE A 421 4.93 28.04 4.33
CA ILE A 421 5.97 27.17 3.73
C ILE A 421 5.63 26.83 2.28
N LEU A 422 4.38 26.50 1.99
CA LEU A 422 3.96 26.05 0.66
C LEU A 422 3.71 27.20 -0.31
N GLY A 423 3.58 28.44 0.19
CA GLY A 423 3.27 29.63 -0.60
C GLY A 423 1.77 29.66 -0.92
N GLU A 424 0.94 29.79 0.09
CA GLU A 424 -0.52 29.92 0.00
C GLU A 424 -0.90 30.96 -1.08
N ARG A 425 -1.87 30.60 -1.94
CA ARG A 425 -2.34 31.43 -3.04
C ARG A 425 -3.56 32.23 -2.65
#